data_7230d87067016861a290571d33c56eeb
#
_entry.id   7230d87067016861a290571d33c56eeb
#
_cell.length_a   1.000
_cell.length_b   1.000
_cell.length_c   1.000
_cell.angle_alpha   90.00
_cell.angle_beta   90.00
_cell.angle_gamma   90.00
#
_symmetry.space_group_name_H-M   'P 1'
#
loop_
_entity.id
_entity.type
_entity.pdbx_description
1 polymer ?
#
loop_
_entity_poly.entity_id
_entity_poly.type
_entity_poly.pdbx_seq_one_letter_code
_entity_poly.pdbx_strand_id
1 'polypeptide(L)'
;MLQHIQQVLTPDEVRDAREILARAPWGDGRVTAGMQSALAKNNEQLPQDCAEARALQQIVLRGLNRHAVFFSAALPKKVFPPLFNRYGGTANAFGDHVDNAIRYVPGSPTGERVRTDISCTLFFADPGDYDGGELVIEDTYGRQQVKLPAGDMVLYPGTSVHRVEPVTRGHRIASFFWIESMVRSDEQRRLLFDMDQHLMSLRTRHGETDPAVIGLTGTYHNLLRAWAET
;
A
#
# COMPACT_ATOMS: atom_id res chain seq x y z
N MET A 1 3.71 0.64 -11.85
CA MET A 1 2.33 1.19 -11.99
C MET A 1 1.97 1.91 -10.70
N LEU A 2 1.51 3.18 -10.76
CA LEU A 2 0.90 3.88 -9.63
C LEU A 2 -0.61 3.70 -9.72
N GLN A 3 -1.26 3.23 -8.64
CA GLN A 3 -2.69 2.93 -8.64
C GLN A 3 -3.36 3.42 -7.36
N HIS A 4 -4.41 4.22 -7.50
CA HIS A 4 -5.31 4.61 -6.41
C HIS A 4 -6.38 3.52 -6.22
N ILE A 5 -6.45 2.94 -5.04
CA ILE A 5 -7.47 1.97 -4.64
C ILE A 5 -8.41 2.66 -3.65
N GLN A 6 -9.63 2.92 -4.08
CA GLN A 6 -10.64 3.61 -3.28
C GLN A 6 -11.28 2.66 -2.28
N GLN A 7 -11.64 3.17 -1.10
CA GLN A 7 -12.46 2.47 -0.10
C GLN A 7 -11.96 1.05 0.27
N VAL A 8 -10.64 0.91 0.46
CA VAL A 8 -10.07 -0.33 1.02
C VAL A 8 -10.67 -0.61 2.39
N LEU A 9 -10.87 0.44 3.19
CA LEU A 9 -11.61 0.38 4.44
C LEU A 9 -12.96 1.09 4.33
N THR A 10 -13.97 0.51 4.95
CA THR A 10 -15.28 1.16 5.10
C THR A 10 -15.19 2.35 6.07
N PRO A 11 -16.15 3.29 6.05
CA PRO A 11 -16.20 4.39 7.03
C PRO A 11 -16.19 3.90 8.48
N ASP A 12 -16.88 2.80 8.79
CA ASP A 12 -16.89 2.21 10.13
C ASP A 12 -15.52 1.68 10.53
N GLU A 13 -14.83 0.96 9.63
CA GLU A 13 -13.47 0.47 9.89
C GLU A 13 -12.46 1.62 10.05
N VAL A 14 -12.62 2.70 9.30
CA VAL A 14 -11.79 3.92 9.47
C VAL A 14 -12.03 4.52 10.85
N ARG A 15 -13.29 4.65 11.29
CA ARG A 15 -13.63 5.15 12.61
C ARG A 15 -13.01 4.29 13.71
N ASP A 16 -13.22 2.97 13.66
CA ASP A 16 -12.71 2.02 14.65
C ASP A 16 -11.17 2.05 14.70
N ALA A 17 -10.50 2.15 13.53
CA ALA A 17 -9.06 2.29 13.44
C ALA A 17 -8.58 3.63 14.05
N ARG A 18 -9.26 4.74 13.80
CA ARG A 18 -8.93 6.05 14.38
C ARG A 18 -9.02 6.04 15.91
N GLU A 19 -10.01 5.36 16.48
CA GLU A 19 -10.14 5.21 17.95
C GLU A 19 -8.93 4.45 18.54
N ILE A 20 -8.45 3.40 17.87
CA ILE A 20 -7.25 2.67 18.28
C ILE A 20 -6.01 3.56 18.14
N LEU A 21 -5.84 4.25 17.01
CA LEU A 21 -4.71 5.13 16.71
C LEU A 21 -4.60 6.31 17.69
N ALA A 22 -5.74 6.84 18.18
CA ALA A 22 -5.77 7.95 19.11
C ALA A 22 -5.14 7.63 20.47
N ARG A 23 -5.20 6.36 20.91
CA ARG A 23 -4.64 5.89 22.20
C ARG A 23 -3.34 5.08 22.06
N ALA A 24 -2.86 4.94 20.82
CA ALA A 24 -1.72 4.09 20.52
C ALA A 24 -0.38 4.65 21.06
N PRO A 25 0.57 3.77 21.45
CA PRO A 25 1.87 4.17 22.00
C PRO A 25 2.85 4.56 20.88
N TRP A 26 2.72 5.78 20.37
CA TRP A 26 3.60 6.29 19.32
C TRP A 26 5.04 6.43 19.81
N GLY A 27 6.02 6.00 19.00
CA GLY A 27 7.45 6.07 19.26
C GLY A 27 8.24 6.57 18.07
N ASP A 28 9.55 6.69 18.21
CA ASP A 28 10.45 7.15 17.14
C ASP A 28 10.44 6.19 15.95
N GLY A 29 10.04 6.68 14.77
CA GLY A 29 9.95 5.88 13.56
C GLY A 29 11.28 5.43 12.97
N ARG A 30 12.41 6.01 13.39
CA ARG A 30 13.75 5.65 12.90
C ARG A 30 14.14 4.21 13.21
N VAL A 31 13.54 3.59 14.23
CA VAL A 31 13.82 2.21 14.65
C VAL A 31 13.54 1.15 13.56
N THR A 32 12.72 1.47 12.56
CA THR A 32 12.39 0.55 11.45
C THR A 32 13.07 0.89 10.13
N ALA A 33 13.86 1.95 10.09
CA ALA A 33 14.56 2.40 8.90
C ALA A 33 15.96 1.77 8.80
N GLY A 34 16.43 1.51 7.57
CA GLY A 34 17.84 1.22 7.33
C GLY A 34 18.71 2.47 7.61
N MET A 35 20.02 2.27 7.74
CA MET A 35 20.96 3.34 8.14
C MET A 35 20.80 4.63 7.32
N GLN A 36 20.71 4.54 6.01
CA GLN A 36 20.55 5.69 5.11
C GLN A 36 19.20 6.38 5.30
N SER A 37 18.12 5.60 5.29
CA SER A 37 16.76 6.12 5.43
C SER A 37 16.50 6.71 6.82
N ALA A 38 17.18 6.20 7.88
CA ALA A 38 17.06 6.72 9.23
C ALA A 38 17.53 8.18 9.34
N LEU A 39 18.50 8.61 8.52
CA LEU A 39 18.98 9.99 8.48
C LEU A 39 17.93 10.98 7.92
N ALA A 40 17.08 10.50 7.03
CA ALA A 40 16.03 11.30 6.38
C ALA A 40 14.66 11.18 7.07
N LYS A 41 14.49 10.20 7.98
CA LYS A 41 13.21 9.86 8.62
C LYS A 41 13.00 10.67 9.89
N ASN A 42 11.95 11.45 9.92
CA ASN A 42 11.52 12.23 11.07
C ASN A 42 10.00 12.09 11.25
N ASN A 43 9.58 10.96 11.84
CA ASN A 43 8.17 10.66 12.11
C ASN A 43 8.02 9.81 13.38
N GLU A 44 6.78 9.64 13.80
CA GLU A 44 6.42 8.66 14.82
C GLU A 44 5.86 7.39 14.16
N GLN A 45 6.06 6.26 14.83
CA GLN A 45 5.59 4.95 14.37
C GLN A 45 5.12 4.09 15.54
N LEU A 46 4.14 3.22 15.31
CA LEU A 46 3.72 2.24 16.32
C LEU A 46 4.76 1.12 16.43
N PRO A 47 5.08 0.69 17.67
CA PRO A 47 5.79 -0.58 17.90
C PRO A 47 5.02 -1.73 17.24
N GLN A 48 5.73 -2.60 16.51
CA GLN A 48 5.10 -3.65 15.72
C GLN A 48 4.46 -4.77 16.58
N ASP A 49 4.92 -4.91 17.81
CA ASP A 49 4.49 -5.93 18.77
C ASP A 49 3.43 -5.44 19.75
N CYS A 50 2.99 -4.17 19.69
CA CYS A 50 1.92 -3.68 20.57
C CYS A 50 0.54 -4.22 20.16
N ALA A 51 -0.39 -4.22 21.11
CA ALA A 51 -1.75 -4.72 20.89
C ALA A 51 -2.51 -3.92 19.82
N GLU A 52 -2.31 -2.60 19.83
CA GLU A 52 -2.91 -1.66 18.88
C GLU A 52 -2.46 -1.94 17.45
N ALA A 53 -1.16 -2.19 17.22
CA ALA A 53 -0.63 -2.52 15.90
C ALA A 53 -1.25 -3.83 15.40
N ARG A 54 -1.36 -4.86 16.24
CA ARG A 54 -1.99 -6.14 15.85
C ARG A 54 -3.48 -5.97 15.52
N ALA A 55 -4.22 -5.20 16.31
CA ALA A 55 -5.64 -4.93 16.03
C ALA A 55 -5.83 -4.17 14.69
N LEU A 56 -5.03 -3.16 14.44
CA LEU A 56 -5.04 -2.38 13.19
C LEU A 56 -4.62 -3.24 11.98
N GLN A 57 -3.63 -4.12 12.12
CA GLN A 57 -3.23 -5.07 11.08
C GLN A 57 -4.41 -5.96 10.66
N GLN A 58 -5.21 -6.45 11.61
CA GLN A 58 -6.39 -7.25 11.30
C GLN A 58 -7.44 -6.46 10.50
N ILE A 59 -7.66 -5.18 10.84
CA ILE A 59 -8.57 -4.30 10.10
C ILE A 59 -8.06 -4.14 8.65
N VAL A 60 -6.80 -3.77 8.48
CA VAL A 60 -6.20 -3.56 7.14
C VAL A 60 -6.26 -4.84 6.30
N LEU A 61 -5.81 -5.98 6.85
CA LEU A 61 -5.78 -7.25 6.11
C LEU A 61 -7.18 -7.72 5.71
N ARG A 62 -8.22 -7.53 6.56
CA ARG A 62 -9.62 -7.81 6.16
C ARG A 62 -10.05 -6.93 5.00
N GLY A 63 -9.73 -5.62 5.04
CA GLY A 63 -10.01 -4.69 3.94
C GLY A 63 -9.37 -5.15 2.63
N LEU A 64 -8.09 -5.48 2.65
CA LEU A 64 -7.35 -5.96 1.48
C LEU A 64 -7.94 -7.25 0.91
N ASN A 65 -8.24 -8.23 1.76
CA ASN A 65 -8.71 -9.55 1.34
C ASN A 65 -10.06 -9.53 0.62
N ARG A 66 -10.92 -8.56 0.89
CA ARG A 66 -12.22 -8.42 0.21
C ARG A 66 -12.19 -7.54 -1.03
N HIS A 67 -11.07 -6.85 -1.30
CA HIS A 67 -11.02 -5.79 -2.32
C HIS A 67 -10.54 -6.34 -3.67
N ALA A 68 -11.47 -6.55 -4.62
CA ALA A 68 -11.17 -7.16 -5.91
C ALA A 68 -10.15 -6.36 -6.75
N VAL A 69 -10.26 -5.01 -6.77
CA VAL A 69 -9.33 -4.14 -7.51
C VAL A 69 -7.92 -4.21 -6.92
N PHE A 70 -7.80 -4.29 -5.58
CA PHE A 70 -6.51 -4.52 -4.94
C PHE A 70 -5.90 -5.85 -5.38
N PHE A 71 -6.68 -6.93 -5.36
CA PHE A 71 -6.19 -8.24 -5.79
C PHE A 71 -5.68 -8.21 -7.23
N SER A 72 -6.47 -7.64 -8.14
CA SER A 72 -6.11 -7.55 -9.57
C SER A 72 -4.88 -6.67 -9.82
N ALA A 73 -4.74 -5.54 -9.11
CA ALA A 73 -3.63 -4.62 -9.28
C ALA A 73 -2.31 -5.14 -8.67
N ALA A 74 -2.38 -5.81 -7.52
CA ALA A 74 -1.21 -6.23 -6.77
C ALA A 74 -0.80 -7.68 -7.03
N LEU A 75 -1.74 -8.59 -7.37
CA LEU A 75 -1.54 -10.05 -7.47
C LEU A 75 -0.70 -10.56 -6.28
N PRO A 76 -1.18 -10.40 -5.03
CA PRO A 76 -0.34 -10.56 -3.86
C PRO A 76 0.02 -12.03 -3.61
N LYS A 77 1.31 -12.33 -3.52
CA LYS A 77 1.86 -13.60 -3.00
C LYS A 77 2.05 -13.53 -1.50
N LYS A 78 2.64 -12.42 -1.03
CA LYS A 78 2.84 -12.13 0.39
C LYS A 78 2.55 -10.66 0.66
N VAL A 79 1.95 -10.39 1.81
CA VAL A 79 1.76 -9.04 2.32
C VAL A 79 2.59 -8.89 3.60
N PHE A 80 3.53 -7.94 3.61
CA PHE A 80 4.26 -7.62 4.82
C PHE A 80 3.30 -7.08 5.89
N PRO A 81 3.43 -7.46 7.16
CA PRO A 81 2.54 -6.97 8.21
C PRO A 81 2.46 -5.43 8.21
N PRO A 82 1.25 -4.84 8.06
CA PRO A 82 1.09 -3.40 7.99
C PRO A 82 1.70 -2.67 9.18
N LEU A 83 2.45 -1.61 8.89
CA LEU A 83 3.05 -0.68 9.85
C LEU A 83 2.25 0.61 9.88
N PHE A 84 2.33 1.37 10.96
CA PHE A 84 1.54 2.59 11.14
C PHE A 84 2.44 3.74 11.51
N ASN A 85 2.31 4.86 10.81
CA ASN A 85 3.09 6.08 11.06
C ASN A 85 2.18 7.30 11.27
N ARG A 86 2.76 8.27 11.97
CA ARG A 86 2.17 9.59 12.19
C ARG A 86 3.22 10.66 11.94
N TYR A 87 2.81 11.71 11.23
CA TYR A 87 3.64 12.89 10.97
C TYR A 87 2.91 14.12 11.50
N GLY A 88 3.63 14.99 12.21
CA GLY A 88 3.09 16.23 12.75
C GLY A 88 4.03 16.84 13.80
N GLY A 89 3.82 18.10 14.19
CA GLY A 89 4.67 18.77 15.13
C GLY A 89 6.15 18.82 14.69
N THR A 90 7.06 18.32 15.53
CA THR A 90 8.51 18.24 15.22
C THR A 90 8.91 16.96 14.49
N ALA A 91 8.05 15.93 14.49
CA ALA A 91 8.25 14.63 13.82
C ALA A 91 7.39 14.58 12.54
N ASN A 92 7.75 15.36 11.53
CA ASN A 92 6.80 15.80 10.51
C ASN A 92 7.15 15.47 9.07
N ALA A 93 8.28 14.79 8.77
CA ALA A 93 8.71 14.54 7.39
C ALA A 93 9.47 13.22 7.24
N PHE A 94 9.58 12.77 6.00
CA PHE A 94 10.50 11.70 5.60
C PHE A 94 11.08 12.08 4.25
N GLY A 95 12.38 12.35 4.20
CA GLY A 95 13.08 12.75 2.97
C GLY A 95 13.16 11.66 1.91
N ASP A 96 13.76 11.99 0.77
CA ASP A 96 13.90 11.08 -0.37
C ASP A 96 14.59 9.77 0.03
N HIS A 97 13.96 8.65 -0.30
CA HIS A 97 14.49 7.31 -0.06
C HIS A 97 13.86 6.28 -1.02
N VAL A 98 14.49 5.12 -1.06
CA VAL A 98 13.98 3.91 -1.72
C VAL A 98 13.80 2.85 -0.65
N ASP A 99 12.74 2.07 -0.75
CA ASP A 99 12.49 0.97 0.17
C ASP A 99 13.51 -0.17 0.02
N ASN A 100 13.83 -0.85 1.13
CA ASN A 100 14.70 -2.03 1.07
C ASN A 100 14.04 -3.13 0.25
N ALA A 101 14.76 -3.69 -0.71
CA ALA A 101 14.25 -4.71 -1.64
C ALA A 101 13.74 -6.00 -0.97
N ILE A 102 14.28 -6.36 0.19
CA ILE A 102 13.88 -7.52 0.99
C ILE A 102 13.66 -7.09 2.43
N ARG A 103 12.54 -7.48 3.00
CA ARG A 103 12.22 -7.25 4.39
C ARG A 103 11.98 -8.57 5.13
N TYR A 104 12.53 -8.67 6.34
CA TYR A 104 12.28 -9.80 7.24
C TYR A 104 11.03 -9.53 8.06
N VAL A 105 10.14 -10.52 8.13
CA VAL A 105 8.92 -10.42 8.95
C VAL A 105 9.31 -10.56 10.42
N PRO A 106 9.06 -9.54 11.27
CA PRO A 106 9.40 -9.60 12.67
C PRO A 106 8.67 -10.74 13.39
N GLY A 107 9.38 -11.44 14.29
CA GLY A 107 8.81 -12.54 15.06
C GLY A 107 8.57 -13.82 14.27
N SER A 108 8.94 -13.87 12.98
CA SER A 108 8.85 -15.10 12.20
C SER A 108 9.90 -16.12 12.68
N PRO A 109 9.49 -17.29 13.17
CA PRO A 109 10.42 -18.32 13.65
C PRO A 109 11.28 -18.92 12.54
N THR A 110 10.84 -18.81 11.28
CA THR A 110 11.52 -19.34 10.09
C THR A 110 12.32 -18.27 9.34
N GLY A 111 12.35 -17.02 9.83
CA GLY A 111 13.00 -15.90 9.15
C GLY A 111 12.33 -15.56 7.82
N GLU A 112 10.99 -15.57 7.80
CA GLU A 112 10.21 -15.24 6.61
C GLU A 112 10.62 -13.90 6.01
N ARG A 113 10.68 -13.83 4.69
CA ARG A 113 11.05 -12.65 3.92
C ARG A 113 9.96 -12.29 2.94
N VAL A 114 9.85 -10.98 2.68
CA VAL A 114 8.96 -10.40 1.69
C VAL A 114 9.81 -9.54 0.74
N ARG A 115 9.76 -9.83 -0.55
CA ARG A 115 10.32 -8.95 -1.59
C ARG A 115 9.38 -7.76 -1.77
N THR A 116 9.91 -6.56 -1.78
CA THR A 116 9.13 -5.32 -1.82
C THR A 116 8.87 -4.88 -3.27
N ASP A 117 8.09 -5.66 -4.01
CA ASP A 117 7.76 -5.34 -5.41
C ASP A 117 6.85 -4.11 -5.49
N ILE A 118 5.93 -3.99 -4.55
CA ILE A 118 4.95 -2.91 -4.46
C ILE A 118 5.00 -2.31 -3.07
N SER A 119 5.10 -0.98 -3.00
CA SER A 119 4.90 -0.18 -1.80
C SER A 119 3.45 0.29 -1.71
N CYS A 120 2.90 0.26 -0.50
CA CYS A 120 1.51 0.61 -0.21
C CYS A 120 1.44 1.69 0.86
N THR A 121 0.57 2.67 0.67
CA THR A 121 0.19 3.64 1.70
C THR A 121 -1.34 3.72 1.79
N LEU A 122 -1.91 3.33 2.93
CA LEU A 122 -3.33 3.41 3.25
C LEU A 122 -3.53 4.55 4.24
N PHE A 123 -4.41 5.50 3.92
CA PHE A 123 -4.61 6.73 4.68
C PHE A 123 -5.67 6.55 5.79
N PHE A 124 -5.40 7.13 6.98
CA PHE A 124 -6.35 7.20 8.10
C PHE A 124 -6.72 8.64 8.48
N ALA A 125 -6.03 9.65 7.93
CA ALA A 125 -6.38 11.06 8.04
C ALA A 125 -6.94 11.56 6.72
N ASP A 126 -7.97 12.40 6.77
CA ASP A 126 -8.51 13.03 5.57
C ASP A 126 -7.61 14.18 5.09
N PRO A 127 -7.63 14.53 3.79
CA PRO A 127 -6.82 15.63 3.25
C PRO A 127 -6.98 16.96 3.97
N GLY A 128 -8.15 17.24 4.55
CA GLY A 128 -8.43 18.45 5.32
C GLY A 128 -7.95 18.45 6.77
N ASP A 129 -7.55 17.28 7.31
CA ASP A 129 -7.12 17.13 8.70
C ASP A 129 -5.70 17.69 8.92
N TYR A 130 -4.92 17.87 7.85
CA TYR A 130 -3.52 18.32 7.93
C TYR A 130 -3.10 19.12 6.69
N ASP A 131 -2.09 19.97 6.84
CA ASP A 131 -1.47 20.74 5.75
C ASP A 131 -0.07 20.19 5.44
N GLY A 132 0.31 20.15 4.16
CA GLY A 132 1.50 19.45 3.69
C GLY A 132 1.31 17.94 3.75
N GLY A 133 2.38 17.19 3.96
CA GLY A 133 2.35 15.74 4.15
C GLY A 133 1.98 14.94 2.92
N GLU A 134 2.08 15.51 1.72
CA GLU A 134 1.90 14.80 0.47
C GLU A 134 2.95 13.68 0.38
N LEU A 135 2.52 12.49 -0.03
CA LEU A 135 3.42 11.44 -0.49
C LEU A 135 3.83 11.79 -1.91
N VAL A 136 5.09 12.11 -2.11
CA VAL A 136 5.66 12.42 -3.43
C VAL A 136 6.42 11.21 -3.93
N ILE A 137 6.09 10.75 -5.14
CA ILE A 137 6.68 9.58 -5.78
C ILE A 137 7.31 10.05 -7.09
N GLU A 138 8.62 9.77 -7.26
CA GLU A 138 9.31 10.04 -8.51
C GLU A 138 8.96 8.94 -9.52
N ASP A 139 8.46 9.34 -10.68
CA ASP A 139 8.11 8.46 -11.79
C ASP A 139 8.86 8.91 -13.05
N THR A 140 8.91 8.05 -14.05
CA THR A 140 9.54 8.32 -15.35
C THR A 140 9.01 9.59 -16.02
N TYR A 141 7.75 9.93 -15.80
CA TYR A 141 7.07 11.09 -16.39
C TYR A 141 6.91 12.27 -15.42
N GLY A 142 7.68 12.29 -14.33
CA GLY A 142 7.67 13.37 -13.35
C GLY A 142 7.16 12.92 -11.99
N ARG A 143 6.96 13.92 -11.12
CA ARG A 143 6.55 13.69 -9.73
C ARG A 143 5.05 13.55 -9.61
N GLN A 144 4.62 12.52 -8.88
CA GLN A 144 3.24 12.34 -8.48
C GLN A 144 3.08 12.73 -7.01
N GLN A 145 2.12 13.60 -6.72
CA GLN A 145 1.78 14.00 -5.34
C GLN A 145 0.48 13.32 -4.95
N VAL A 146 0.51 12.60 -3.83
CA VAL A 146 -0.62 11.78 -3.37
C VAL A 146 -1.04 12.20 -1.97
N LYS A 147 -2.33 12.54 -1.83
CA LYS A 147 -2.99 12.88 -0.56
C LYS A 147 -4.45 12.44 -0.68
N LEU A 148 -4.78 11.26 -0.14
CA LEU A 148 -6.07 10.60 -0.37
C LEU A 148 -6.97 10.67 0.87
N PRO A 149 -8.29 10.51 0.70
CA PRO A 149 -9.23 10.35 1.79
C PRO A 149 -8.89 9.15 2.69
N ALA A 150 -9.32 9.21 3.94
CA ALA A 150 -9.19 8.09 4.86
C ALA A 150 -9.94 6.85 4.35
N GLY A 151 -9.30 5.69 4.43
CA GLY A 151 -9.81 4.44 3.87
C GLY A 151 -9.32 4.14 2.46
N ASP A 152 -8.76 5.12 1.75
CA ASP A 152 -8.17 4.96 0.44
C ASP A 152 -6.69 4.60 0.53
N MET A 153 -6.18 3.91 -0.49
CA MET A 153 -4.80 3.44 -0.56
C MET A 153 -4.17 3.78 -1.90
N VAL A 154 -2.87 4.05 -1.91
CA VAL A 154 -2.07 4.09 -3.12
C VAL A 154 -1.09 2.93 -3.15
N LEU A 155 -0.98 2.29 -4.32
CA LEU A 155 0.05 1.32 -4.69
C LEU A 155 1.04 1.98 -5.64
N TYR A 156 2.34 1.75 -5.44
CA TYR A 156 3.39 2.23 -6.34
C TYR A 156 4.57 1.25 -6.35
N PRO A 157 5.42 1.26 -7.40
CA PRO A 157 6.56 0.35 -7.48
C PRO A 157 7.51 0.56 -6.30
N GLY A 158 7.93 -0.50 -5.62
CA GLY A 158 8.90 -0.46 -4.53
C GLY A 158 10.29 0.05 -4.95
N THR A 159 10.52 0.18 -6.25
CA THR A 159 11.73 0.75 -6.86
C THR A 159 11.73 2.28 -6.95
N SER A 160 10.60 2.93 -6.68
CA SER A 160 10.46 4.38 -6.82
C SER A 160 11.13 5.12 -5.67
N VAL A 161 11.88 6.19 -5.99
CA VAL A 161 12.27 7.19 -4.99
C VAL A 161 11.01 7.91 -4.53
N HIS A 162 10.84 8.05 -3.23
CA HIS A 162 9.67 8.73 -2.68
C HIS A 162 9.99 9.42 -1.34
N ARG A 163 9.11 10.34 -0.95
CA ARG A 163 9.21 11.10 0.29
C ARG A 163 7.83 11.47 0.84
N VAL A 164 7.78 11.88 2.09
CA VAL A 164 6.63 12.55 2.70
C VAL A 164 7.04 14.00 3.00
N GLU A 165 6.35 14.94 2.35
CA GLU A 165 6.57 16.37 2.56
C GLU A 165 6.27 16.76 4.01
N PRO A 166 6.88 17.83 4.53
CA PRO A 166 6.63 18.27 5.89
C PRO A 166 5.16 18.56 6.17
N VAL A 167 4.63 17.98 7.27
CA VAL A 167 3.32 18.33 7.79
C VAL A 167 3.46 19.59 8.62
N THR A 168 2.76 20.67 8.26
CA THR A 168 2.85 21.98 8.89
C THR A 168 1.72 22.30 9.87
N ARG A 169 0.59 21.59 9.74
CA ARG A 169 -0.59 21.65 10.63
C ARG A 169 -1.21 20.25 10.75
N GLY A 170 -1.75 19.92 11.91
CA GLY A 170 -2.48 18.67 12.13
C GLY A 170 -1.57 17.44 12.13
N HIS A 171 -2.14 16.28 11.83
CA HIS A 171 -1.42 15.00 11.80
C HIS A 171 -1.81 14.18 10.57
N ARG A 172 -0.81 13.80 9.78
CA ARG A 172 -0.96 12.78 8.76
C ARG A 172 -0.78 11.41 9.40
N ILE A 173 -1.79 10.55 9.33
CA ILE A 173 -1.76 9.18 9.86
C ILE A 173 -1.98 8.21 8.71
N ALA A 174 -1.10 7.22 8.57
CA ALA A 174 -1.20 6.22 7.52
C ALA A 174 -0.66 4.85 7.96
N SER A 175 -1.12 3.81 7.29
CA SER A 175 -0.44 2.52 7.26
C SER A 175 0.44 2.43 6.04
N PHE A 176 1.61 1.83 6.18
CA PHE A 176 2.50 1.53 5.07
C PHE A 176 3.01 0.09 5.18
N PHE A 177 3.12 -0.57 4.04
CA PHE A 177 3.55 -1.97 3.96
C PHE A 177 3.96 -2.30 2.53
N TRP A 178 4.46 -3.52 2.34
CA TRP A 178 4.95 -3.99 1.04
C TRP A 178 4.29 -5.29 0.65
N ILE A 179 4.25 -5.49 -0.67
CA ILE A 179 3.70 -6.71 -1.25
C ILE A 179 4.79 -7.36 -2.12
N GLU A 180 5.02 -8.64 -1.88
CA GLU A 180 5.62 -9.54 -2.84
C GLU A 180 4.51 -10.01 -3.78
N SER A 181 4.60 -9.64 -5.04
CA SER A 181 3.62 -10.03 -6.04
C SER A 181 3.92 -11.42 -6.61
N MET A 182 2.89 -12.17 -6.96
CA MET A 182 3.02 -13.40 -7.77
C MET A 182 3.63 -13.11 -9.14
N VAL A 183 3.41 -11.90 -9.68
CA VAL A 183 4.01 -11.46 -10.96
C VAL A 183 5.05 -10.39 -10.67
N ARG A 184 6.33 -10.75 -10.76
CA ARG A 184 7.45 -9.89 -10.37
C ARG A 184 7.60 -8.63 -11.22
N SER A 185 7.40 -8.71 -12.54
CA SER A 185 7.54 -7.58 -13.46
C SER A 185 6.40 -6.57 -13.31
N ASP A 186 6.73 -5.29 -13.14
CA ASP A 186 5.76 -4.21 -13.05
C ASP A 186 5.00 -4.02 -14.36
N GLU A 187 5.68 -4.20 -15.50
CA GLU A 187 5.04 -4.12 -16.82
C GLU A 187 4.02 -5.23 -17.02
N GLN A 188 4.35 -6.47 -16.64
CA GLN A 188 3.42 -7.60 -16.75
C GLN A 188 2.21 -7.44 -15.83
N ARG A 189 2.42 -6.96 -14.58
CA ARG A 189 1.31 -6.66 -13.67
C ARG A 189 0.38 -5.61 -14.26
N ARG A 190 0.97 -4.54 -14.83
CA ARG A 190 0.17 -3.49 -15.48
C ARG A 190 -0.65 -4.02 -16.64
N LEU A 191 -0.06 -4.83 -17.53
CA LEU A 191 -0.79 -5.45 -18.65
C LEU A 191 -1.94 -6.33 -18.17
N LEU A 192 -1.72 -7.14 -17.13
CA LEU A 192 -2.77 -7.97 -16.54
C LEU A 192 -3.87 -7.12 -15.90
N PHE A 193 -3.51 -6.08 -15.17
CA PHE A 193 -4.49 -5.18 -14.56
C PHE A 193 -5.33 -4.45 -15.61
N ASP A 194 -4.70 -3.84 -16.62
CA ASP A 194 -5.40 -3.16 -17.71
C ASP A 194 -6.34 -4.11 -18.43
N MET A 195 -5.90 -5.36 -18.72
CA MET A 195 -6.71 -6.38 -19.35
C MET A 195 -7.91 -6.80 -18.48
N ASP A 196 -7.71 -6.97 -17.16
CA ASP A 196 -8.79 -7.30 -16.22
C ASP A 196 -9.86 -6.19 -16.19
N GLN A 197 -9.45 -4.92 -16.12
CA GLN A 197 -10.37 -3.79 -16.12
C GLN A 197 -11.21 -3.73 -17.44
N HIS A 198 -10.57 -3.99 -18.58
CA HIS A 198 -11.28 -4.03 -19.85
C HIS A 198 -12.23 -5.26 -19.95
N LEU A 199 -11.81 -6.41 -19.42
CA LEU A 199 -12.67 -7.59 -19.32
C LEU A 199 -13.91 -7.34 -18.46
N MET A 200 -13.75 -6.66 -17.30
CA MET A 200 -14.89 -6.28 -16.46
C MET A 200 -15.88 -5.38 -17.22
N SER A 201 -15.38 -4.41 -18.00
CA SER A 201 -16.21 -3.57 -18.86
C SER A 201 -16.92 -4.34 -19.96
N LEU A 202 -16.23 -5.29 -20.61
CA LEU A 202 -16.82 -6.13 -21.66
C LEU A 202 -17.90 -7.05 -21.09
N ARG A 203 -17.67 -7.68 -19.94
CA ARG A 203 -18.67 -8.50 -19.23
C ARG A 203 -19.95 -7.73 -18.94
N THR A 204 -19.81 -6.49 -18.47
CA THR A 204 -20.95 -5.61 -18.19
C THR A 204 -21.76 -5.30 -19.45
N ARG A 205 -21.11 -5.15 -20.62
CA ARG A 205 -21.76 -4.76 -21.88
C ARG A 205 -22.34 -5.95 -22.67
N HIS A 206 -21.65 -7.09 -22.66
CA HIS A 206 -21.94 -8.23 -23.55
C HIS A 206 -22.39 -9.47 -22.79
N GLY A 207 -22.24 -9.50 -21.47
CA GLY A 207 -22.55 -10.66 -20.62
C GLY A 207 -21.41 -11.67 -20.52
N GLU A 208 -21.47 -12.50 -19.50
CA GLU A 208 -20.45 -13.52 -19.19
C GLU A 208 -20.37 -14.65 -20.24
N THR A 209 -21.43 -14.87 -21.02
CA THR A 209 -21.53 -15.95 -21.99
C THR A 209 -21.11 -15.54 -23.40
N ASP A 210 -20.74 -14.30 -23.62
CA ASP A 210 -20.23 -13.82 -24.92
C ASP A 210 -18.95 -14.56 -25.30
N PRO A 211 -18.85 -15.15 -26.51
CA PRO A 211 -17.68 -15.94 -26.91
C PRO A 211 -16.36 -15.16 -26.89
N ALA A 212 -16.37 -13.85 -27.20
CA ALA A 212 -15.18 -13.01 -27.16
C ALA A 212 -14.75 -12.74 -25.71
N VAL A 213 -15.71 -12.53 -24.80
CA VAL A 213 -15.44 -12.37 -23.36
C VAL A 213 -14.83 -13.65 -22.79
N ILE A 214 -15.37 -14.81 -23.12
CA ILE A 214 -14.83 -16.12 -22.72
C ILE A 214 -13.40 -16.30 -23.25
N GLY A 215 -13.17 -16.02 -24.54
CA GLY A 215 -11.86 -16.17 -25.17
C GLY A 215 -10.81 -15.27 -24.54
N LEU A 216 -11.13 -13.98 -24.32
CA LEU A 216 -10.21 -13.02 -23.67
C LEU A 216 -9.97 -13.36 -22.20
N THR A 217 -10.97 -13.85 -21.47
CA THR A 217 -10.82 -14.37 -20.11
C THR A 217 -9.84 -15.54 -20.08
N GLY A 218 -9.95 -16.47 -21.05
CA GLY A 218 -8.99 -17.56 -21.22
C GLY A 218 -7.57 -17.06 -21.46
N THR A 219 -7.40 -16.05 -22.31
CA THR A 219 -6.10 -15.42 -22.58
C THR A 219 -5.52 -14.78 -21.31
N TYR A 220 -6.31 -14.02 -20.55
CA TYR A 220 -5.92 -13.46 -19.27
C TYR A 220 -5.38 -14.51 -18.30
N HIS A 221 -6.14 -15.57 -18.07
CA HIS A 221 -5.74 -16.64 -17.16
C HIS A 221 -4.49 -17.40 -17.64
N ASN A 222 -4.30 -17.55 -18.96
CA ASN A 222 -3.11 -18.18 -19.51
C ASN A 222 -1.86 -17.30 -19.34
N LEU A 223 -1.97 -15.99 -19.53
CA LEU A 223 -0.89 -15.05 -19.24
C LEU A 223 -0.55 -15.05 -17.74
N LEU A 224 -1.56 -15.05 -16.87
CA LEU A 224 -1.34 -15.12 -15.42
C LEU A 224 -0.62 -16.42 -15.04
N ARG A 225 -1.03 -17.60 -15.58
CA ARG A 225 -0.32 -18.87 -15.35
C ARG A 225 1.13 -18.84 -15.83
N ALA A 226 1.39 -18.18 -16.96
CA ALA A 226 2.72 -18.11 -17.55
C ALA A 226 3.67 -17.21 -16.75
N TRP A 227 3.13 -16.18 -16.06
CA TRP A 227 3.94 -15.16 -15.38
C TRP A 227 3.95 -15.27 -13.86
N ALA A 228 2.99 -15.99 -13.28
CA ALA A 228 2.88 -16.09 -11.82
C ALA A 228 3.89 -17.11 -11.23
N GLU A 229 4.57 -16.65 -10.17
CA GLU A 229 5.39 -17.46 -9.27
C GLU A 229 4.57 -17.69 -7.97
N THR A 230 4.01 -18.87 -7.79
CA THR A 230 3.19 -19.23 -6.60
C THR A 230 4.04 -19.88 -5.49
#